data_c66537f112550ca94ccaf90c6d42298c
#
_entry.id   c66537f112550ca94ccaf90c6d42298c
#
_cell.length_a   1.000
_cell.length_b   1.000
_cell.length_c   1.000
_cell.angle_alpha   90.00
_cell.angle_beta   90.00
_cell.angle_gamma   90.00
#
_symmetry.space_group_name_H-M   'P 1'
#
loop_
_entity.id
_entity.type
_entity.pdbx_description
1 polymer ?
#
loop_
_entity_poly.entity_id
_entity_poly.type
_entity_poly.pdbx_seq_one_letter_code
_entity_poly.pdbx_strand_id
1 'polypeptide(L)'
;DVYKRQLETYVMSKDLFISLVKKAANISSLYWFRDIVNEECSELDIRGVAHRGFVACVNDFKSYFNANIDLLDYDKAMDLFNSDWPIYTRTNDSCPTQYYSDVTVQNSMVSNGCIVEGDIVNSVIGRGVVIKKGAVIKNSIILPGAIIGEDVHIENVVCLLYTSPSPRDP
;
A
#
# COMPACT_ATOMS: atom_id res chain seq x y z
N ASP A 1 15.42 -9.83 -20.55
CA ASP A 1 16.04 -8.63 -19.97
C ASP A 1 15.39 -8.33 -18.62
N VAL A 2 16.13 -8.61 -17.55
CA VAL A 2 15.73 -8.24 -16.21
C VAL A 2 15.97 -6.73 -16.07
N TYR A 3 14.95 -5.92 -16.27
CA TYR A 3 15.02 -4.50 -15.99
C TYR A 3 15.22 -4.30 -14.48
N LYS A 4 16.45 -3.94 -14.09
CA LYS A 4 16.75 -3.51 -12.73
C LYS A 4 16.04 -2.18 -12.50
N ARG A 5 14.98 -2.18 -11.70
CA ARG A 5 14.31 -0.94 -11.28
C ARG A 5 15.09 -0.34 -10.11
N GLN A 6 15.35 0.96 -10.18
CA GLN A 6 15.91 1.71 -9.05
C GLN A 6 14.78 2.05 -8.08
N LEU A 7 15.04 1.84 -6.79
CA LEU A 7 14.09 2.21 -5.72
C LEU A 7 14.17 3.70 -5.36
N GLU A 8 15.03 4.46 -6.05
CA GLU A 8 15.25 5.90 -5.81
C GLU A 8 15.57 6.23 -4.34
N THR A 9 16.18 5.28 -3.63
CA THR A 9 16.63 5.45 -2.25
C THR A 9 18.14 5.66 -2.24
N TYR A 10 18.58 6.76 -1.66
CA TYR A 10 19.97 7.15 -1.62
C TYR A 10 20.45 7.30 -0.18
N VAL A 11 21.66 6.78 0.10
CA VAL A 11 22.34 6.97 1.37
C VAL A 11 23.65 7.70 1.11
N MET A 12 23.84 8.86 1.72
CA MET A 12 25.02 9.70 1.53
C MET A 12 25.27 10.60 2.73
N SER A 13 26.43 11.26 2.75
CA SER A 13 26.71 12.26 3.78
C SER A 13 25.84 13.51 3.62
N LYS A 14 25.56 14.18 4.73
CA LYS A 14 24.80 15.45 4.74
C LYS A 14 25.43 16.51 3.83
N ASP A 15 26.75 16.63 3.87
CA ASP A 15 27.46 17.68 3.11
C ASP A 15 27.38 17.42 1.61
N LEU A 16 27.51 16.16 1.19
CA LEU A 16 27.32 15.76 -0.21
C LEU A 16 25.88 16.05 -0.66
N PHE A 17 24.88 15.67 0.14
CA PHE A 17 23.47 15.95 -0.18
C PHE A 17 23.21 17.44 -0.39
N ILE A 18 23.69 18.30 0.55
CA ILE A 18 23.52 19.75 0.45
C ILE A 18 24.21 20.31 -0.81
N SER A 19 25.42 19.82 -1.14
CA SER A 19 26.15 20.27 -2.33
C SER A 19 25.40 19.92 -3.63
N LEU A 20 24.87 18.70 -3.74
CA LEU A 20 24.10 18.26 -4.90
C LEU A 20 22.78 19.02 -5.05
N VAL A 21 22.07 19.27 -3.95
CA VAL A 21 20.82 20.06 -3.99
C VAL A 21 21.09 21.50 -4.42
N LYS A 22 22.16 22.14 -3.92
CA LYS A 22 22.55 23.49 -4.36
C LYS A 22 22.94 23.52 -5.84
N LYS A 23 23.65 22.50 -6.31
CA LYS A 23 24.03 22.38 -7.73
C LYS A 23 22.80 22.21 -8.62
N ALA A 24 21.86 21.33 -8.23
CA ALA A 24 20.59 21.14 -8.94
C ALA A 24 19.75 22.43 -9.00
N ALA A 25 19.64 23.16 -7.89
CA ALA A 25 18.89 24.42 -7.82
C ALA A 25 19.45 25.51 -8.73
N ASN A 26 20.76 25.52 -8.97
CA ASN A 26 21.41 26.45 -9.89
C ASN A 26 21.13 26.15 -11.37
N ILE A 27 20.77 24.89 -11.70
CA ILE A 27 20.45 24.48 -13.06
C ILE A 27 18.98 24.78 -13.36
N SER A 28 18.06 24.26 -12.54
CA SER A 28 16.63 24.52 -12.67
C SER A 28 15.87 24.08 -11.40
N SER A 29 14.81 24.83 -11.04
CA SER A 29 13.91 24.43 -9.95
C SER A 29 13.14 23.13 -10.22
N LEU A 30 13.09 22.66 -11.47
CA LEU A 30 12.46 21.42 -11.91
C LEU A 30 13.47 20.28 -12.07
N TYR A 31 14.73 20.50 -11.74
CA TYR A 31 15.78 19.50 -11.87
C TYR A 31 15.69 18.50 -10.71
N TRP A 32 15.40 17.26 -11.03
CA TRP A 32 15.20 16.22 -10.03
C TRP A 32 16.54 15.74 -9.44
N PHE A 33 16.54 15.36 -8.18
CA PHE A 33 17.75 14.84 -7.52
C PHE A 33 18.38 13.65 -8.26
N ARG A 34 17.55 12.79 -8.86
CA ARG A 34 18.00 11.69 -9.70
C ARG A 34 18.85 12.15 -10.89
N ASP A 35 18.47 13.26 -11.52
CA ASP A 35 19.13 13.73 -12.72
C ASP A 35 20.53 14.28 -12.38
N ILE A 36 20.66 15.03 -11.28
CA ILE A 36 21.97 15.50 -10.82
C ILE A 36 22.88 14.35 -10.41
N VAL A 37 22.34 13.30 -9.76
CA VAL A 37 23.13 12.11 -9.40
C VAL A 37 23.61 11.39 -10.64
N ASN A 38 22.80 11.30 -11.71
CA ASN A 38 23.19 10.70 -12.98
C ASN A 38 24.28 11.51 -13.70
N GLU A 39 24.21 12.83 -13.67
CA GLU A 39 25.26 13.69 -14.27
C GLU A 39 26.59 13.59 -13.53
N GLU A 40 26.55 13.56 -12.19
CA GLU A 40 27.74 13.48 -11.35
C GLU A 40 28.28 12.04 -11.19
N CYS A 41 27.64 11.04 -11.81
CA CYS A 41 28.01 9.62 -11.61
C CYS A 41 29.45 9.28 -12.01
N SER A 42 30.08 10.07 -12.86
CA SER A 42 31.49 9.93 -13.22
C SER A 42 32.47 10.45 -12.16
N GLU A 43 32.02 11.39 -11.31
CA GLU A 43 32.84 12.03 -10.26
C GLU A 43 32.56 11.45 -8.86
N LEU A 44 31.43 10.76 -8.68
CA LEU A 44 31.00 10.21 -7.40
C LEU A 44 31.24 8.69 -7.33
N ASP A 45 31.72 8.19 -6.20
CA ASP A 45 31.74 6.75 -5.89
C ASP A 45 30.31 6.28 -5.59
N ILE A 46 29.56 5.95 -6.62
CA ILE A 46 28.18 5.46 -6.52
C ILE A 46 28.17 3.94 -6.52
N ARG A 47 27.66 3.35 -5.44
CA ARG A 47 27.55 1.91 -5.28
C ARG A 47 26.08 1.46 -5.26
N GLY A 48 25.73 0.56 -6.16
CA GLY A 48 24.42 -0.07 -6.17
C GLY A 48 24.31 -1.17 -5.11
N VAL A 49 23.30 -1.07 -4.26
CA VAL A 49 22.93 -2.13 -3.30
C VAL A 49 21.71 -2.86 -3.83
N ALA A 50 21.85 -4.18 -4.05
CA ALA A 50 20.73 -4.99 -4.50
C ALA A 50 19.75 -5.24 -3.35
N HIS A 51 18.51 -4.79 -3.51
CA HIS A 51 17.42 -5.19 -2.63
C HIS A 51 16.94 -6.59 -2.99
N ARG A 52 16.70 -7.43 -1.99
CA ARG A 52 16.11 -8.76 -2.12
C ARG A 52 14.85 -8.79 -1.30
N GLY A 53 13.75 -9.23 -1.89
CA GLY A 53 12.45 -9.30 -1.24
C GLY A 53 11.36 -8.57 -2.04
N PHE A 54 10.18 -8.46 -1.45
CA PHE A 54 9.03 -7.84 -2.09
C PHE A 54 9.24 -6.35 -2.33
N VAL A 55 8.96 -5.90 -3.54
CA VAL A 55 8.96 -4.49 -3.94
C VAL A 55 7.73 -4.19 -4.77
N ALA A 56 6.95 -3.21 -4.36
CA ALA A 56 5.83 -2.69 -5.14
C ALA A 56 6.10 -1.23 -5.53
N CYS A 57 5.96 -0.93 -6.81
CA CYS A 57 6.04 0.42 -7.32
C CYS A 57 4.62 0.89 -7.65
N VAL A 58 4.11 1.83 -6.85
CA VAL A 58 2.73 2.33 -6.97
C VAL A 58 2.73 3.64 -7.75
N ASN A 59 2.56 3.55 -9.05
CA ASN A 59 2.55 4.72 -9.95
C ASN A 59 1.14 5.07 -10.46
N ASP A 60 0.21 4.12 -10.39
CA ASP A 60 -1.16 4.24 -10.86
C ASP A 60 -2.12 3.41 -10.00
N PHE A 61 -3.40 3.54 -10.29
CA PHE A 61 -4.45 2.81 -9.58
C PHE A 61 -4.30 1.28 -9.72
N LYS A 62 -3.91 0.81 -10.91
CA LYS A 62 -3.74 -0.63 -11.17
C LYS A 62 -2.58 -1.22 -10.37
N SER A 63 -1.46 -0.51 -10.33
CA SER A 63 -0.30 -0.95 -9.53
C SER A 63 -0.59 -0.92 -8.03
N TYR A 64 -1.37 0.07 -7.54
CA TYR A 64 -1.86 0.08 -6.17
C TYR A 64 -2.73 -1.13 -5.86
N PHE A 65 -3.71 -1.41 -6.72
CA PHE A 65 -4.60 -2.56 -6.57
C PHE A 65 -3.81 -3.87 -6.54
N ASN A 66 -2.96 -4.08 -7.55
CA ASN A 66 -2.17 -5.30 -7.66
C ASN A 66 -1.23 -5.48 -6.46
N ALA A 67 -0.57 -4.42 -5.99
CA ALA A 67 0.30 -4.49 -4.82
C ALA A 67 -0.43 -4.96 -3.55
N ASN A 68 -1.69 -4.52 -3.35
CA ASN A 68 -2.50 -4.97 -2.23
C ASN A 68 -2.93 -6.45 -2.37
N ILE A 69 -3.36 -6.86 -3.56
CA ILE A 69 -3.75 -8.25 -3.83
C ILE A 69 -2.53 -9.18 -3.78
N ASP A 70 -1.37 -8.75 -4.24
CA ASP A 70 -0.12 -9.52 -4.15
C ASP A 70 0.26 -9.87 -2.70
N LEU A 71 -0.09 -9.02 -1.73
CA LEU A 71 0.16 -9.26 -0.31
C LEU A 71 -0.77 -10.33 0.31
N LEU A 72 -1.76 -10.82 -0.42
CA LEU A 72 -2.54 -12.00 0.00
C LEU A 72 -1.69 -13.29 -0.08
N ASP A 73 -0.63 -13.28 -0.87
CA ASP A 73 0.41 -14.32 -0.87
C ASP A 73 1.22 -14.20 0.42
N TYR A 74 1.24 -15.28 1.21
CA TYR A 74 1.88 -15.31 2.52
C TYR A 74 3.38 -15.02 2.45
N ASP A 75 4.09 -15.57 1.46
CA ASP A 75 5.54 -15.41 1.34
C ASP A 75 5.90 -13.94 1.03
N LYS A 76 5.15 -13.31 0.13
CA LYS A 76 5.29 -11.87 -0.17
C LYS A 76 4.96 -10.98 1.04
N ALA A 77 3.93 -11.34 1.79
CA ALA A 77 3.56 -10.62 2.99
C ALA A 77 4.66 -10.73 4.06
N MET A 78 5.25 -11.91 4.26
CA MET A 78 6.34 -12.11 5.21
C MET A 78 7.63 -11.40 4.81
N ASP A 79 7.93 -11.28 3.52
CA ASP A 79 9.03 -10.46 3.02
C ASP A 79 8.86 -8.97 3.39
N LEU A 80 7.63 -8.46 3.33
CA LEU A 80 7.34 -7.08 3.69
C LEU A 80 7.30 -6.85 5.21
N PHE A 81 6.67 -7.77 5.95
CA PHE A 81 6.48 -7.67 7.40
C PHE A 81 7.56 -8.43 8.18
N ASN A 82 8.81 -8.21 7.80
CA ASN A 82 9.97 -8.84 8.45
C ASN A 82 10.14 -8.31 9.89
N SER A 83 10.26 -9.23 10.85
CA SER A 83 10.47 -8.90 12.27
C SER A 83 11.79 -8.17 12.54
N ASP A 84 12.82 -8.46 11.74
CA ASP A 84 14.16 -7.87 11.90
C ASP A 84 14.23 -6.44 11.33
N TRP A 85 13.26 -6.08 10.47
CA TRP A 85 13.13 -4.74 9.90
C TRP A 85 11.66 -4.31 9.88
N PRO A 86 11.07 -4.01 11.04
CA PRO A 86 9.64 -3.74 11.15
C PRO A 86 9.25 -2.41 10.50
N ILE A 87 8.09 -2.41 9.85
CA ILE A 87 7.45 -1.19 9.36
C ILE A 87 6.63 -0.59 10.49
N TYR A 88 7.02 0.60 10.96
CA TYR A 88 6.30 1.31 12.01
C TYR A 88 5.11 2.06 11.40
N THR A 89 3.91 1.66 11.78
CA THR A 89 2.67 2.34 11.38
C THR A 89 1.92 2.81 12.60
N ARG A 90 0.91 3.67 12.42
CA ARG A 90 0.03 4.09 13.50
C ARG A 90 -0.70 2.86 14.07
N THR A 91 -0.42 2.53 15.31
CA THR A 91 -1.18 1.50 16.04
C THR A 91 -2.57 2.00 16.38
N ASN A 92 -3.54 1.11 16.31
CA ASN A 92 -4.91 1.38 16.74
C ASN A 92 -5.42 0.13 17.46
N ASP A 93 -5.74 0.31 18.74
CA ASP A 93 -6.33 -0.74 19.56
C ASP A 93 -7.81 -0.86 19.21
N SER A 94 -8.14 -1.84 18.40
CA SER A 94 -9.52 -2.21 18.06
C SER A 94 -9.80 -3.63 18.52
N CYS A 95 -11.07 -3.94 18.78
CA CYS A 95 -11.47 -5.28 19.13
C CYS A 95 -11.12 -6.27 18.00
N PRO A 96 -11.00 -7.58 18.29
CA PRO A 96 -10.89 -8.60 17.24
C PRO A 96 -12.06 -8.53 16.25
N THR A 97 -11.82 -8.95 15.02
CA THR A 97 -12.87 -9.08 14.01
C THR A 97 -13.84 -10.19 14.41
N GLN A 98 -15.12 -9.91 14.28
CA GLN A 98 -16.19 -10.87 14.54
C GLN A 98 -16.73 -11.41 13.21
N TYR A 99 -16.74 -12.74 13.10
CA TYR A 99 -17.33 -13.47 11.98
C TYR A 99 -18.62 -14.14 12.47
N TYR A 100 -19.69 -13.99 11.71
CA TYR A 100 -20.96 -14.62 12.01
C TYR A 100 -21.07 -16.03 11.39
N SER A 101 -22.09 -16.79 11.76
CA SER A 101 -22.35 -18.10 11.17
C SER A 101 -22.69 -17.97 9.68
N ASP A 102 -22.33 -19.00 8.92
CA ASP A 102 -22.58 -19.10 7.48
C ASP A 102 -21.82 -18.11 6.58
N VAL A 103 -20.70 -17.56 7.07
CA VAL A 103 -19.83 -16.66 6.33
C VAL A 103 -18.65 -17.44 5.74
N THR A 104 -18.36 -17.20 4.47
CA THR A 104 -17.19 -17.76 3.78
C THR A 104 -16.10 -16.69 3.63
N VAL A 105 -14.91 -16.92 4.19
CA VAL A 105 -13.74 -16.07 3.98
C VAL A 105 -12.61 -16.89 3.38
N GLN A 106 -12.19 -16.55 2.15
CA GLN A 106 -11.16 -17.28 1.42
C GLN A 106 -10.11 -16.34 0.87
N ASN A 107 -8.83 -16.71 1.00
CA ASN A 107 -7.69 -15.99 0.46
C ASN A 107 -7.79 -14.46 0.67
N SER A 108 -8.04 -14.02 1.91
CA SER A 108 -8.33 -12.62 2.21
C SER A 108 -7.65 -12.17 3.48
N MET A 109 -7.25 -10.90 3.51
CA MET A 109 -6.77 -10.23 4.72
C MET A 109 -7.88 -9.39 5.31
N VAL A 110 -8.23 -9.64 6.58
CA VAL A 110 -9.24 -8.88 7.31
C VAL A 110 -8.61 -8.26 8.55
N SER A 111 -8.61 -6.94 8.61
CA SER A 111 -8.05 -6.19 9.73
C SER A 111 -8.94 -6.22 10.97
N ASN A 112 -8.41 -5.78 12.11
CA ASN A 112 -9.12 -5.77 13.39
C ASN A 112 -10.36 -4.86 13.39
N GLY A 113 -11.33 -5.18 14.25
CA GLY A 113 -12.52 -4.37 14.50
C GLY A 113 -13.63 -4.51 13.46
N CYS A 114 -13.52 -5.47 12.56
CA CYS A 114 -14.55 -5.71 11.55
C CYS A 114 -15.72 -6.54 12.09
N ILE A 115 -16.88 -6.34 11.48
CA ILE A 115 -18.09 -7.18 11.65
C ILE A 115 -18.39 -7.79 10.29
N VAL A 116 -18.34 -9.12 10.20
CA VAL A 116 -18.44 -9.83 8.93
C VAL A 116 -19.64 -10.77 8.97
N GLU A 117 -20.69 -10.42 8.21
CA GLU A 117 -21.92 -11.20 8.03
C GLU A 117 -22.11 -11.62 6.56
N GLY A 118 -21.15 -11.32 5.68
CA GLY A 118 -21.15 -11.63 4.25
C GLY A 118 -19.86 -12.34 3.80
N ASP A 119 -19.84 -12.81 2.57
CA ASP A 119 -18.75 -13.58 1.99
C ASP A 119 -17.61 -12.70 1.46
N ILE A 120 -16.37 -13.14 1.67
CA ILE A 120 -15.17 -12.43 1.25
C ILE A 120 -14.23 -13.39 0.53
N VAL A 121 -13.86 -13.07 -0.70
CA VAL A 121 -12.94 -13.88 -1.50
C VAL A 121 -11.87 -13.00 -2.15
N ASN A 122 -10.60 -13.39 -2.00
CA ASN A 122 -9.45 -12.74 -2.63
C ASN A 122 -9.42 -11.21 -2.42
N SER A 123 -9.65 -10.77 -1.19
CA SER A 123 -9.89 -9.35 -0.90
C SER A 123 -9.13 -8.86 0.33
N VAL A 124 -8.87 -7.55 0.38
CA VAL A 124 -8.23 -6.88 1.50
C VAL A 124 -9.25 -5.97 2.20
N ILE A 125 -9.51 -6.23 3.48
CA ILE A 125 -10.51 -5.52 4.28
C ILE A 125 -9.81 -4.69 5.36
N GLY A 126 -10.01 -3.40 5.30
CA GLY A 126 -9.50 -2.42 6.26
C GLY A 126 -10.13 -2.53 7.64
N ARG A 127 -9.61 -1.75 8.59
CA ARG A 127 -10.06 -1.78 9.99
C ARG A 127 -11.49 -1.25 10.15
N GLY A 128 -12.26 -1.87 11.05
CA GLY A 128 -13.59 -1.38 11.44
C GLY A 128 -14.62 -1.42 10.32
N VAL A 129 -14.42 -2.24 9.31
CA VAL A 129 -15.38 -2.44 8.22
C VAL A 129 -16.55 -3.27 8.71
N VAL A 130 -17.76 -2.88 8.32
CA VAL A 130 -18.99 -3.62 8.59
C VAL A 130 -19.49 -4.19 7.27
N ILE A 131 -19.59 -5.51 7.19
CA ILE A 131 -20.11 -6.22 6.02
C ILE A 131 -21.40 -6.92 6.46
N LYS A 132 -22.53 -6.48 5.91
CA LYS A 132 -23.85 -6.98 6.29
C LYS A 132 -24.22 -8.27 5.56
N LYS A 133 -25.27 -8.91 6.06
CA LYS A 133 -25.76 -10.21 5.61
C LYS A 133 -26.03 -10.24 4.10
N GLY A 134 -25.63 -11.33 3.45
CA GLY A 134 -25.83 -11.54 2.01
C GLY A 134 -24.86 -10.77 1.11
N ALA A 135 -24.04 -9.88 1.67
CA ALA A 135 -23.03 -9.19 0.89
C ALA A 135 -21.94 -10.15 0.39
N VAL A 136 -21.46 -9.95 -0.83
CA VAL A 136 -20.41 -10.74 -1.47
C VAL A 136 -19.32 -9.81 -1.99
N ILE A 137 -18.11 -9.97 -1.47
CA ILE A 137 -16.95 -9.18 -1.85
C ILE A 137 -15.92 -10.09 -2.52
N LYS A 138 -15.55 -9.77 -3.77
CA LYS A 138 -14.57 -10.53 -4.54
C LYS A 138 -13.51 -9.62 -5.12
N ASN A 139 -12.25 -10.08 -5.06
CA ASN A 139 -11.11 -9.41 -5.69
C ASN A 139 -11.14 -7.89 -5.48
N SER A 140 -11.31 -7.45 -4.23
CA SER A 140 -11.58 -6.05 -3.92
C SER A 140 -10.80 -5.57 -2.70
N ILE A 141 -10.60 -4.26 -2.61
CA ILE A 141 -9.96 -3.60 -1.48
C ILE A 141 -10.99 -2.70 -0.82
N ILE A 142 -11.32 -2.97 0.44
CA ILE A 142 -12.26 -2.16 1.21
C ILE A 142 -11.47 -1.37 2.24
N LEU A 143 -11.51 -0.05 2.14
CA LEU A 143 -10.77 0.82 3.04
C LEU A 143 -11.41 0.92 4.44
N PRO A 144 -10.64 1.33 5.46
CA PRO A 144 -11.09 1.32 6.85
C PRO A 144 -12.39 2.08 7.09
N GLY A 145 -13.28 1.51 7.93
CA GLY A 145 -14.52 2.14 8.36
C GLY A 145 -15.66 2.12 7.34
N ALA A 146 -15.50 1.45 6.21
CA ALA A 146 -16.57 1.32 5.22
C ALA A 146 -17.72 0.43 5.76
N ILE A 147 -18.95 0.72 5.32
CA ILE A 147 -20.14 -0.07 5.63
C ILE A 147 -20.69 -0.61 4.31
N ILE A 148 -20.68 -1.93 4.18
CA ILE A 148 -21.25 -2.65 3.03
C ILE A 148 -22.65 -3.11 3.42
N GLY A 149 -23.64 -2.69 2.64
CA GLY A 149 -25.06 -2.98 2.87
C GLY A 149 -25.40 -4.45 2.67
N GLU A 150 -26.67 -4.78 2.97
CA GLU A 150 -27.19 -6.15 2.77
C GLU A 150 -27.30 -6.47 1.27
N ASP A 151 -27.01 -7.72 0.92
CA ASP A 151 -27.13 -8.28 -0.44
C ASP A 151 -26.32 -7.50 -1.52
N VAL A 152 -25.33 -6.72 -1.12
CA VAL A 152 -24.46 -5.96 -2.04
C VAL A 152 -23.39 -6.86 -2.63
N HIS A 153 -23.20 -6.80 -3.95
CA HIS A 153 -22.12 -7.49 -4.66
C HIS A 153 -21.04 -6.49 -5.08
N ILE A 154 -19.81 -6.74 -4.64
CA ILE A 154 -18.63 -5.92 -4.95
C ILE A 154 -17.58 -6.81 -5.60
N GLU A 155 -17.09 -6.41 -6.78
CA GLU A 155 -16.05 -7.16 -7.50
C GLU A 155 -15.11 -6.21 -8.24
N ASN A 156 -13.78 -6.45 -8.11
CA ASN A 156 -12.72 -5.68 -8.76
C ASN A 156 -12.75 -4.18 -8.43
N VAL A 157 -13.01 -3.82 -7.17
CA VAL A 157 -13.22 -2.44 -6.71
C VAL A 157 -12.25 -2.08 -5.60
N VAL A 158 -11.86 -0.81 -5.55
CA VAL A 158 -11.33 -0.17 -4.34
C VAL A 158 -12.43 0.68 -3.76
N CYS A 159 -13.04 0.23 -2.66
CA CYS A 159 -14.10 0.94 -1.97
C CYS A 159 -13.50 1.92 -0.96
N LEU A 160 -13.71 3.23 -1.21
CA LEU A 160 -13.33 4.30 -0.31
C LEU A 160 -14.41 4.51 0.75
N LEU A 161 -13.99 5.08 1.87
CA LEU A 161 -14.89 5.50 2.93
C LEU A 161 -15.88 6.56 2.42
N TYR A 162 -17.16 6.28 2.53
CA TYR A 162 -18.18 7.31 2.44
C TYR A 162 -18.48 7.85 3.86
N THR A 163 -17.57 8.67 4.38
CA THR A 163 -17.83 9.46 5.59
C THR A 163 -17.03 10.76 5.59
N SER A 164 -17.00 11.42 4.46
CA SER A 164 -16.84 12.86 4.49
C SER A 164 -18.15 13.42 3.96
N PRO A 165 -18.99 14.08 4.78
CA PRO A 165 -20.05 14.87 4.21
C PRO A 165 -19.36 15.85 3.28
N SER A 166 -19.60 15.69 1.97
CA SER A 166 -19.17 16.66 1.01
C SER A 166 -19.75 18.00 1.47
N PRO A 167 -18.97 19.09 1.49
CA PRO A 167 -19.53 20.42 1.79
C PRO A 167 -20.65 20.83 0.83
N ARG A 168 -21.02 19.95 -0.11
CA ARG A 168 -22.06 20.15 -1.13
C ARG A 168 -23.32 19.31 -0.92
N ASP A 169 -23.33 18.43 0.07
CA ASP A 169 -24.57 17.73 0.44
C ASP A 169 -25.33 18.61 1.43
N PRO A 170 -26.60 19.02 1.12
CA PRO A 170 -27.41 19.90 1.95
C PRO A 170 -27.79 19.25 3.29
#